data_5ceaf59319879b97b3c970b4bc3c4fe9
#
_entry.id   5ceaf59319879b97b3c970b4bc3c4fe9
#
_cell.length_a   1.000
_cell.length_b   1.000
_cell.length_c   1.000
_cell.angle_alpha   90.00
_cell.angle_beta   90.00
_cell.angle_gamma   90.00
#
_symmetry.space_group_name_H-M   'P 1'
#
loop_
_entity.id
_entity.type
_entity.pdbx_description
1 polymer ?
#
loop_
_entity_poly.entity_id
_entity_poly.type
_entity_poly.pdbx_seq_one_letter_code
_entity_poly.pdbx_strand_id
1 'polypeptide(L)'
;EVVTDKYQNHLLRLQHRIMSRYINVLECRIGRIDGAPEAPLHLMTFGDAIEILKQGGAVRRSGWNGKGLFVVKQVPAHITEEIIPKMQSLPQSAKDLILKGKGFIDYTSQCLIYNENTGRADSWVPSISDVFAEDWEIVQ
;
A
#
# COMPACT_ATOMS: atom_id res chain seq x y z
N GLU A 1 -29.63 -15.64 31.13
CA GLU A 1 -28.75 -16.00 29.99
C GLU A 1 -28.95 -14.96 28.89
N VAL A 2 -28.00 -14.02 28.76
CA VAL A 2 -28.09 -12.99 27.73
C VAL A 2 -27.70 -13.64 26.40
N VAL A 3 -28.68 -13.97 25.59
CA VAL A 3 -28.46 -14.38 24.20
C VAL A 3 -27.97 -13.15 23.44
N THR A 4 -26.67 -12.98 23.39
CA THR A 4 -26.08 -11.94 22.52
C THR A 4 -26.34 -12.35 21.06
N ASP A 5 -27.06 -11.50 20.36
CA ASP A 5 -27.29 -11.66 18.93
C ASP A 5 -25.95 -11.87 18.18
N LYS A 6 -25.97 -12.70 17.17
CA LYS A 6 -24.81 -13.00 16.32
C LYS A 6 -24.15 -11.73 15.77
N TYR A 7 -24.93 -10.70 15.51
CA TYR A 7 -24.46 -9.38 15.09
C TYR A 7 -23.73 -8.65 16.22
N GLN A 8 -24.23 -8.67 17.44
CA GLN A 8 -23.57 -8.07 18.62
C GLN A 8 -22.23 -8.76 18.90
N ASN A 9 -22.15 -10.07 18.79
CA ASN A 9 -20.90 -10.81 18.92
C ASN A 9 -19.88 -10.42 17.86
N HIS A 10 -20.32 -10.16 16.63
CA HIS A 10 -19.46 -9.68 15.56
C HIS A 10 -18.90 -8.27 15.88
N LEU A 11 -19.77 -7.36 16.32
CA LEU A 11 -19.36 -5.99 16.71
C LEU A 11 -18.39 -6.01 17.89
N LEU A 12 -18.61 -6.83 18.89
CA LEU A 12 -17.70 -6.98 20.03
C LEU A 12 -16.31 -7.48 19.60
N ARG A 13 -16.25 -8.45 18.71
CA ARG A 13 -14.98 -8.94 18.15
C ARG A 13 -14.27 -7.87 17.34
N LEU A 14 -15.01 -7.10 16.54
CA LEU A 14 -14.46 -5.98 15.79
C LEU A 14 -13.92 -4.89 16.71
N GLN A 15 -14.69 -4.52 17.73
CA GLN A 15 -14.29 -3.55 18.75
C GLN A 15 -13.02 -4.01 19.49
N HIS A 16 -12.97 -5.25 19.93
CA HIS A 16 -11.79 -5.82 20.58
C HIS A 16 -10.55 -5.72 19.67
N ARG A 17 -10.68 -6.06 18.40
CA ARG A 17 -9.58 -5.95 17.41
C ARG A 17 -9.09 -4.50 17.24
N ILE A 18 -10.01 -3.54 17.13
CA ILE A 18 -9.68 -2.11 17.01
C ILE A 18 -8.97 -1.61 18.28
N MET A 19 -9.48 -1.94 19.46
CA MET A 19 -8.88 -1.53 20.72
C MET A 19 -7.49 -2.15 20.93
N SER A 20 -7.31 -3.43 20.63
CA SER A 20 -6.00 -4.08 20.70
C SER A 20 -4.98 -3.39 19.80
N ARG A 21 -5.36 -3.04 18.57
CA ARG A 21 -4.48 -2.26 17.66
C ARG A 21 -4.13 -0.89 18.20
N TYR A 22 -5.09 -0.20 18.79
CA TYR A 22 -4.85 1.11 19.40
C TYR A 22 -3.86 1.02 20.57
N ILE A 23 -4.04 0.03 21.45
CA ILE A 23 -3.10 -0.23 22.56
C ILE A 23 -1.69 -0.48 22.03
N ASN A 24 -1.55 -1.29 21.01
CA ASN A 24 -0.27 -1.60 20.39
C ASN A 24 0.44 -0.36 19.81
N VAL A 25 -0.31 0.53 19.14
CA VAL A 25 0.23 1.81 18.66
C VAL A 25 0.72 2.67 19.82
N LEU A 26 -0.02 2.70 20.94
CA LEU A 26 0.39 3.43 22.13
C LEU A 26 1.66 2.84 22.75
N GLU A 27 1.74 1.51 22.87
CA GLU A 27 2.93 0.82 23.40
C GLU A 27 4.17 1.09 22.54
N CYS A 28 4.04 1.05 21.21
CA CYS A 28 5.13 1.43 20.30
C CYS A 28 5.56 2.89 20.47
N ARG A 29 4.62 3.80 20.70
CA ARG A 29 4.93 5.24 20.95
C ARG A 29 5.63 5.43 22.28
N ILE A 30 5.19 4.77 23.32
CA ILE A 30 5.80 4.82 24.66
C ILE A 30 7.22 4.22 24.59
N GLY A 31 7.40 3.07 23.98
CA GLY A 31 8.72 2.45 23.83
C GLY A 31 9.74 3.33 23.12
N ARG A 32 9.31 4.14 22.14
CA ARG A 32 10.17 5.14 21.48
C ARG A 32 10.60 6.28 22.39
N ILE A 33 9.75 6.67 23.35
CA ILE A 33 10.04 7.73 24.32
C ILE A 33 11.04 7.21 25.36
N ASP A 34 10.88 5.99 25.81
CA ASP A 34 11.63 5.40 26.93
C ASP A 34 12.95 4.73 26.48
N GLY A 35 13.25 4.69 25.17
CA GLY A 35 14.41 3.99 24.62
C GLY A 35 14.36 2.47 24.80
N ALA A 36 13.17 1.91 25.04
CA ALA A 36 12.96 0.47 25.09
C ALA A 36 13.25 -0.18 23.73
N PRO A 37 13.71 -1.44 23.68
CA PRO A 37 13.87 -2.16 22.42
C PRO A 37 12.56 -2.14 21.64
N GLU A 38 12.64 -1.91 20.33
CA GLU A 38 11.46 -1.83 19.45
C GLU A 38 10.49 -2.97 19.76
N ALA A 39 9.27 -2.59 20.20
CA ALA A 39 8.20 -3.56 20.31
C ALA A 39 8.04 -4.24 18.94
N PRO A 40 7.76 -5.55 18.87
CA PRO A 40 7.63 -6.25 17.61
C PRO A 40 6.66 -5.49 16.73
N LEU A 41 7.15 -5.07 15.53
CA LEU A 41 6.36 -4.39 14.51
C LEU A 41 5.04 -5.10 14.37
N HIS A 42 3.94 -4.43 14.72
CA HIS A 42 2.62 -5.01 14.58
C HIS A 42 2.40 -5.34 13.12
N LEU A 43 2.31 -6.61 12.83
CA LEU A 43 1.93 -7.12 11.55
C LEU A 43 0.53 -6.59 11.22
N MET A 44 0.43 -5.80 10.15
CA MET A 44 -0.81 -5.17 9.72
C MET A 44 -1.56 -6.09 8.76
N THR A 45 -2.87 -5.91 8.71
CA THR A 45 -3.71 -6.53 7.68
C THR A 45 -3.60 -5.78 6.35
N PHE A 46 -4.09 -6.38 5.27
CA PHE A 46 -4.21 -5.70 3.98
C PHE A 46 -5.04 -4.41 4.06
N GLY A 47 -6.09 -4.39 4.89
CA GLY A 47 -6.89 -3.18 5.12
C GLY A 47 -6.05 -2.03 5.68
N ASP A 48 -5.15 -2.32 6.62
CA ASP A 48 -4.24 -1.31 7.18
C ASP A 48 -3.24 -0.84 6.13
N ALA A 49 -2.70 -1.76 5.32
CA ALA A 49 -1.79 -1.44 4.22
C ALA A 49 -2.44 -0.49 3.20
N ILE A 50 -3.72 -0.70 2.87
CA ILE A 50 -4.48 0.18 1.97
C ILE A 50 -4.62 1.59 2.55
N GLU A 51 -4.86 1.74 3.85
CA GLU A 51 -4.93 3.08 4.46
C GLU A 51 -3.58 3.81 4.41
N ILE A 52 -2.48 3.10 4.61
CA ILE A 52 -1.12 3.67 4.45
C ILE A 52 -0.87 4.10 3.00
N LEU A 53 -1.23 3.27 2.02
CA LEU A 53 -1.09 3.60 0.60
C LEU A 53 -1.92 4.82 0.19
N LYS A 54 -3.14 4.99 0.73
CA LYS A 54 -3.97 6.18 0.50
C LYS A 54 -3.32 7.45 1.02
N GLN A 55 -2.57 7.37 2.10
CA GLN A 55 -1.84 8.49 2.70
C GLN A 55 -0.49 8.76 2.02
N GLY A 56 -0.13 8.01 0.98
CA GLY A 56 1.13 8.16 0.25
C GLY A 56 2.31 7.41 0.86
N GLY A 57 2.07 6.53 1.83
CA GLY A 57 3.10 5.69 2.41
C GLY A 57 3.45 4.49 1.52
N ALA A 58 4.50 3.76 1.91
CA ALA A 58 4.94 2.53 1.28
C ALA A 58 4.73 1.34 2.21
N VAL A 59 4.35 0.19 1.65
CA VAL A 59 4.09 -1.03 2.41
C VAL A 59 4.74 -2.25 1.77
N ARG A 60 5.03 -3.25 2.57
CA ARG A 60 5.51 -4.56 2.12
C ARG A 60 4.93 -5.66 2.99
N ARG A 61 5.09 -6.90 2.56
CA ARG A 61 4.87 -8.07 3.43
C ARG A 61 6.20 -8.64 3.90
N SER A 62 6.29 -8.99 5.19
CA SER A 62 7.47 -9.67 5.72
C SER A 62 7.67 -11.06 5.13
N GLY A 63 6.59 -11.73 4.74
CA GLY A 63 6.59 -13.04 4.11
C GLY A 63 6.92 -13.07 2.61
N TRP A 64 7.16 -11.94 1.95
CA TRP A 64 7.58 -11.96 0.55
C TRP A 64 9.01 -12.49 0.41
N ASN A 65 9.21 -13.37 -0.60
CA ASN A 65 10.52 -13.98 -0.88
C ASN A 65 11.58 -12.99 -1.40
N GLY A 66 11.18 -11.82 -1.86
CA GLY A 66 12.07 -10.79 -2.37
C GLY A 66 12.39 -9.75 -1.30
N LYS A 67 13.65 -9.69 -0.84
CA LYS A 67 14.11 -8.59 0.00
C LYS A 67 14.14 -7.30 -0.82
N GLY A 68 13.77 -6.18 -0.19
CA GLY A 68 13.77 -4.87 -0.85
C GLY A 68 12.58 -4.64 -1.78
N LEU A 69 11.53 -5.45 -1.70
CA LEU A 69 10.27 -5.20 -2.39
C LEU A 69 9.36 -4.34 -1.52
N PHE A 70 8.76 -3.33 -2.11
CA PHE A 70 7.68 -2.59 -1.49
C PHE A 70 6.68 -2.07 -2.52
N VAL A 71 5.48 -1.78 -2.07
CA VAL A 71 4.38 -1.25 -2.88
C VAL A 71 4.11 0.19 -2.52
N VAL A 72 3.89 1.00 -3.54
CA VAL A 72 3.42 2.39 -3.43
C VAL A 72 2.19 2.59 -4.29
N LYS A 73 1.33 3.52 -3.91
CA LYS A 73 0.23 3.98 -4.75
C LYS A 73 0.72 5.14 -5.62
N GLN A 74 0.67 4.96 -6.94
CA GLN A 74 0.98 6.03 -7.87
C GLN A 74 -0.11 7.10 -7.81
N VAL A 75 0.28 8.36 -7.82
CA VAL A 75 -0.66 9.48 -7.91
C VAL A 75 -1.11 9.68 -9.35
N PRO A 76 -2.37 10.12 -9.58
CA PRO A 76 -2.82 10.53 -10.91
C PRO A 76 -1.95 11.64 -11.47
N ALA A 77 -1.71 11.62 -12.78
CA ALA A 77 -0.92 12.63 -13.46
C ALA A 77 -1.51 12.94 -14.84
N HIS A 78 -1.57 14.23 -15.18
CA HIS A 78 -1.96 14.70 -16.49
C HIS A 78 -0.70 15.03 -17.30
N ILE A 79 -0.49 14.34 -18.41
CA ILE A 79 0.67 14.50 -19.29
C ILE A 79 0.21 15.22 -20.55
N THR A 80 0.72 16.43 -20.75
CA THR A 80 0.37 17.28 -21.90
C THR A 80 1.09 16.85 -23.18
N GLU A 81 0.61 17.34 -24.31
CA GLU A 81 1.18 17.11 -25.65
C GLU A 81 2.66 17.49 -25.77
N GLU A 82 3.12 18.47 -24.98
CA GLU A 82 4.52 18.91 -24.96
C GLU A 82 5.47 17.89 -24.31
N ILE A 83 4.94 17.07 -23.41
CA ILE A 83 5.71 16.07 -22.63
C ILE A 83 5.74 14.73 -23.36
N ILE A 84 4.64 14.33 -24.03
CA ILE A 84 4.51 13.04 -24.69
C ILE A 84 5.68 12.69 -25.61
N PRO A 85 6.19 13.59 -26.48
CA PRO A 85 7.33 13.29 -27.35
C PRO A 85 8.60 12.95 -26.59
N LYS A 86 8.77 13.49 -25.38
CA LYS A 86 9.94 13.31 -24.52
C LYS A 86 9.88 12.05 -23.64
N MET A 87 8.73 11.39 -23.58
CA MET A 87 8.56 10.19 -22.77
C MET A 87 9.39 9.02 -23.31
N GLN A 88 10.17 8.40 -22.44
CA GLN A 88 10.96 7.20 -22.78
C GLN A 88 10.16 5.92 -22.61
N SER A 89 9.09 5.95 -21.81
CA SER A 89 8.25 4.79 -21.48
C SER A 89 7.23 4.40 -22.55
N LEU A 90 7.12 5.18 -23.65
CA LEU A 90 6.20 4.92 -24.74
C LEU A 90 6.95 4.72 -26.06
N PRO A 91 6.57 3.70 -26.87
CA PRO A 91 7.08 3.56 -28.23
C PRO A 91 6.58 4.69 -29.12
N GLN A 92 7.33 5.03 -30.16
CA GLN A 92 7.00 6.16 -31.06
C GLN A 92 5.60 6.04 -31.67
N SER A 93 5.22 4.86 -32.12
CA SER A 93 3.89 4.59 -32.67
C SER A 93 2.74 4.93 -31.71
N ALA A 94 2.91 4.66 -30.41
CA ALA A 94 1.92 5.02 -29.40
C ALA A 94 1.86 6.55 -29.20
N LYS A 95 3.01 7.22 -29.17
CA LYS A 95 3.06 8.70 -29.08
C LYS A 95 2.31 9.34 -30.24
N ASP A 96 2.56 8.87 -31.47
CA ASP A 96 1.93 9.40 -32.69
C ASP A 96 0.41 9.21 -32.66
N LEU A 97 -0.07 8.07 -32.20
CA LEU A 97 -1.51 7.80 -32.04
C LEU A 97 -2.16 8.71 -31.00
N ILE A 98 -1.50 8.90 -29.86
CA ILE A 98 -2.02 9.75 -28.77
C ILE A 98 -2.07 11.21 -29.22
N LEU A 99 -1.02 11.72 -29.86
CA LEU A 99 -0.94 13.08 -30.36
C LEU A 99 -1.97 13.36 -31.49
N LYS A 100 -2.20 12.36 -32.35
CA LYS A 100 -3.26 12.41 -33.36
C LYS A 100 -4.67 12.37 -32.76
N GLY A 101 -4.82 11.75 -31.59
CA GLY A 101 -6.08 11.62 -30.88
C GLY A 101 -6.38 12.81 -29.96
N LYS A 102 -6.34 12.59 -28.65
CA LYS A 102 -6.63 13.62 -27.65
C LYS A 102 -5.45 14.55 -27.35
N GLY A 103 -4.23 14.14 -27.65
CA GLY A 103 -3.02 14.90 -27.40
C GLY A 103 -2.55 14.94 -25.95
N PHE A 104 -3.17 14.18 -25.06
CA PHE A 104 -2.77 14.08 -23.65
C PHE A 104 -2.95 12.68 -23.11
N ILE A 105 -2.35 12.41 -21.96
CA ILE A 105 -2.52 11.15 -21.20
C ILE A 105 -2.93 11.49 -19.78
N ASP A 106 -4.05 10.96 -19.33
CA ASP A 106 -4.46 10.96 -17.92
C ASP A 106 -4.10 9.62 -17.30
N TYR A 107 -3.03 9.59 -16.51
CA TYR A 107 -2.71 8.44 -15.69
C TYR A 107 -3.63 8.41 -14.47
N THR A 108 -4.38 7.32 -14.34
CA THR A 108 -5.19 7.04 -13.15
C THR A 108 -4.33 6.41 -12.07
N SER A 109 -4.86 6.38 -10.84
CA SER A 109 -4.17 5.72 -9.73
C SER A 109 -3.99 4.23 -10.01
N GLN A 110 -2.77 3.73 -9.78
CA GLN A 110 -2.43 2.31 -9.76
C GLN A 110 -1.44 2.05 -8.63
N CYS A 111 -1.21 0.79 -8.27
CA CYS A 111 -0.13 0.42 -7.39
C CYS A 111 1.07 -0.07 -8.20
N LEU A 112 2.26 0.31 -7.74
CA LEU A 112 3.53 -0.16 -8.26
C LEU A 112 4.25 -0.96 -7.19
N ILE A 113 4.82 -2.10 -7.58
CA ILE A 113 5.81 -2.80 -6.77
C ILE A 113 7.20 -2.39 -7.24
N TYR A 114 8.01 -1.93 -6.30
CA TYR A 114 9.38 -1.49 -6.55
C TYR A 114 10.36 -2.43 -5.87
N ASN A 115 11.46 -2.72 -6.53
CA ASN A 115 12.56 -3.50 -6.00
C ASN A 115 13.80 -2.61 -5.84
N GLU A 116 14.15 -2.27 -4.60
CA GLU A 116 15.29 -1.39 -4.29
C GLU A 116 16.65 -2.00 -4.67
N ASN A 117 16.75 -3.32 -4.77
CA ASN A 117 18.02 -3.96 -5.17
C ASN A 117 18.28 -3.86 -6.67
N THR A 118 17.24 -3.78 -7.50
CA THR A 118 17.36 -3.76 -8.97
C THR A 118 16.92 -2.44 -9.60
N GLY A 119 16.21 -1.58 -8.86
CA GLY A 119 15.59 -0.36 -9.38
C GLY A 119 14.38 -0.62 -10.28
N ARG A 120 13.90 -1.85 -10.36
CA ARG A 120 12.76 -2.22 -11.20
C ARG A 120 11.44 -1.86 -10.53
N ALA A 121 10.52 -1.29 -11.33
CA ALA A 121 9.14 -1.03 -10.94
C ALA A 121 8.19 -1.72 -11.92
N ASP A 122 7.23 -2.44 -11.38
CA ASP A 122 6.18 -3.11 -12.15
C ASP A 122 4.80 -2.70 -11.63
N SER A 123 3.78 -2.76 -12.48
CA SER A 123 2.39 -2.63 -12.04
C SER A 123 2.04 -3.76 -11.07
N TRP A 124 1.35 -3.43 -10.00
CA TRP A 124 1.04 -4.41 -8.96
C TRP A 124 -0.46 -4.47 -8.67
N VAL A 125 -0.96 -5.68 -8.53
CA VAL A 125 -2.27 -6.01 -7.99
C VAL A 125 -2.10 -7.07 -6.90
N PRO A 126 -2.87 -7.00 -5.80
CA PRO A 126 -2.76 -7.98 -4.72
C PRO A 126 -3.21 -9.37 -5.20
N SER A 127 -2.45 -10.39 -4.83
CA SER A 127 -2.90 -11.77 -4.92
C SER A 127 -3.91 -12.07 -3.78
N ILE A 128 -4.60 -13.19 -3.87
CA ILE A 128 -5.49 -13.63 -2.78
C ILE A 128 -4.70 -13.81 -1.47
N SER A 129 -3.46 -14.31 -1.55
CA SER A 129 -2.59 -14.44 -0.37
C SER A 129 -2.19 -13.09 0.22
N ASP A 130 -2.07 -12.03 -0.60
CA ASP A 130 -1.78 -10.68 -0.10
C ASP A 130 -3.00 -10.06 0.60
N VAL A 131 -4.20 -10.29 0.05
CA VAL A 131 -5.46 -9.76 0.61
C VAL A 131 -5.74 -10.32 2.01
N PHE A 132 -5.46 -11.61 2.23
CA PHE A 132 -5.70 -12.27 3.52
C PHE A 132 -4.47 -12.32 4.43
N ALA A 133 -3.37 -11.70 4.02
CA ALA A 133 -2.16 -11.63 4.84
C ALA A 133 -2.34 -10.73 6.06
N GLU A 134 -1.68 -11.11 7.15
CA GLU A 134 -1.61 -10.35 8.39
C GLU A 134 -0.15 -9.98 8.74
N ASP A 135 0.73 -9.99 7.74
CA ASP A 135 2.17 -9.74 7.84
C ASP A 135 2.62 -8.49 7.06
N TRP A 136 1.73 -7.52 6.90
CA TRP A 136 2.04 -6.25 6.27
C TRP A 136 2.86 -5.35 7.18
N GLU A 137 3.79 -4.59 6.60
CA GLU A 137 4.69 -3.67 7.30
C GLU A 137 4.76 -2.34 6.57
N ILE A 138 4.99 -1.26 7.31
CA ILE A 138 5.31 0.06 6.74
C ILE A 138 6.80 0.07 6.39
N VAL A 139 7.13 0.56 5.20
CA VAL A 139 8.50 0.84 4.78
C VAL A 139 8.80 2.30 5.13
N GLN A 140 9.87 2.51 5.91
CA GLN A 140 10.34 3.83 6.35
C GLN A 140 11.61 4.19 5.60
#